data_35e0d4f4c284d702c87e2d48433cf017
#
_entry.id   35e0d4f4c284d702c87e2d48433cf017
#
_cell.length_a   1.000
_cell.length_b   1.000
_cell.length_c   1.000
_cell.angle_alpha   90.00
_cell.angle_beta   90.00
_cell.angle_gamma   90.00
#
_symmetry.space_group_name_H-M   'P 1'
#
loop_
_entity.id
_entity.type
_entity.pdbx_description
1 polymer ?
#
loop_
_entity_poly.entity_id
_entity_poly.type
_entity_poly.pdbx_seq_one_letter_code
_entity_poly.pdbx_strand_id
1 'polypeptide(L)'
;VLLALFGIVMGQGVVWYTGQFYAMSFIEKVMGLSDQVGDIMMYAILMATPFFVFFGWISDKIGRKWLMLAGILIAVVAYRPIYRAMYETTSIKNKTEIEAKTVVLAETKENKAKALDSVYTTTKEFTDGATWKEVKTVTLENGVAKIGDDGKPKVEVKKTMVVNESDKWTLVWLVFIQIFLVTVVYGPTAAFLVELFPAKIRYTSMSLPYHIGNGVFGGLVPFIATLIASFSGSTPLSGLWYPIGVA
;
A
#
# COMPACT_ATOMS: atom_id res chain seq x y z
N VAL A 1 9.90 -5.99 -28.50
CA VAL A 1 10.32 -5.83 -27.11
C VAL A 1 9.81 -4.51 -26.53
N LEU A 2 10.15 -3.34 -27.14
CA LEU A 2 9.71 -2.01 -26.63
C LEU A 2 8.18 -1.87 -26.62
N LEU A 3 7.48 -2.32 -27.66
CA LEU A 3 6.01 -2.31 -27.68
C LEU A 3 5.39 -3.21 -26.59
N ALA A 4 6.01 -4.33 -26.25
CA ALA A 4 5.56 -5.16 -25.13
C ALA A 4 5.79 -4.45 -23.80
N LEU A 5 6.98 -3.82 -23.61
CA LEU A 5 7.33 -3.11 -22.39
C LEU A 5 6.39 -1.92 -22.14
N PHE A 6 6.34 -0.97 -23.06
CA PHE A 6 5.59 0.28 -22.86
C PHE A 6 4.10 0.13 -23.18
N GLY A 7 3.70 -0.84 -23.99
CA GLY A 7 2.32 -1.03 -24.38
C GLY A 7 1.47 -1.79 -23.35
N ILE A 8 2.07 -2.62 -22.50
CA ILE A 8 1.29 -3.42 -21.55
C ILE A 8 2.02 -3.85 -20.28
N VAL A 9 3.31 -4.27 -20.37
CA VAL A 9 3.98 -4.87 -19.21
C VAL A 9 4.28 -3.82 -18.14
N MET A 10 4.61 -2.61 -18.54
CA MET A 10 4.80 -1.49 -17.62
C MET A 10 3.54 -1.21 -16.81
N GLY A 11 2.39 -1.06 -17.48
CA GLY A 11 1.10 -0.86 -16.82
C GLY A 11 0.70 -2.06 -15.94
N GLN A 12 0.89 -3.28 -16.43
CA GLN A 12 0.64 -4.51 -15.66
C GLN A 12 1.49 -4.56 -14.38
N GLY A 13 2.80 -4.26 -14.49
CA GLY A 13 3.69 -4.23 -13.33
C GLY A 13 3.25 -3.22 -12.28
N VAL A 14 2.91 -2.02 -12.73
CA VAL A 14 2.43 -0.96 -11.85
C VAL A 14 1.10 -1.33 -11.17
N VAL A 15 0.16 -1.95 -11.89
CA VAL A 15 -1.11 -2.43 -11.31
C VAL A 15 -0.85 -3.49 -10.23
N TRP A 16 0.06 -4.43 -10.49
CA TRP A 16 0.46 -5.45 -9.52
C TRP A 16 1.01 -4.82 -8.22
N TYR A 17 2.01 -3.96 -8.36
CA TYR A 17 2.67 -3.35 -7.19
C TYR A 17 1.77 -2.37 -6.44
N THR A 18 0.86 -1.69 -7.12
CA THR A 18 -0.10 -0.79 -6.47
C THR A 18 -1.13 -1.56 -5.66
N GLY A 19 -1.70 -2.64 -6.22
CA GLY A 19 -2.75 -3.42 -5.57
C GLY A 19 -2.28 -4.27 -4.38
N GLN A 20 -0.98 -4.52 -4.27
CA GLN A 20 -0.44 -5.36 -3.19
C GLN A 20 0.60 -4.61 -2.34
N PHE A 21 1.76 -4.30 -2.88
CA PHE A 21 2.87 -3.76 -2.08
C PHE A 21 2.63 -2.32 -1.61
N TYR A 22 2.09 -1.47 -2.49
CA TYR A 22 1.75 -0.12 -2.06
C TYR A 22 0.51 -0.10 -1.15
N ALA A 23 -0.48 -0.95 -1.40
CA ALA A 23 -1.63 -1.10 -0.51
C ALA A 23 -1.18 -1.53 0.90
N MET A 24 -0.29 -2.52 1.01
CA MET A 24 0.31 -2.93 2.28
C MET A 24 1.04 -1.78 2.97
N SER A 25 1.92 -1.09 2.25
CA SER A 25 2.67 0.07 2.78
C SER A 25 1.76 1.23 3.20
N PHE A 26 0.68 1.47 2.46
CA PHE A 26 -0.31 2.50 2.77
C PHE A 26 -1.09 2.17 4.05
N ILE A 27 -1.57 0.93 4.19
CA ILE A 27 -2.27 0.46 5.39
C ILE A 27 -1.35 0.55 6.61
N GLU A 28 -0.10 0.09 6.48
CA GLU A 28 0.85 0.07 7.58
C GLU A 28 1.33 1.47 7.98
N LYS A 29 1.79 2.27 7.02
CA LYS A 29 2.51 3.54 7.29
C LYS A 29 1.61 4.76 7.32
N VAL A 30 0.61 4.82 6.43
CA VAL A 30 -0.28 5.98 6.32
C VAL A 30 -1.48 5.85 7.25
N MET A 31 -2.07 4.64 7.32
CA MET A 31 -3.23 4.39 8.17
C MET A 31 -2.84 3.93 9.58
N GLY A 32 -1.60 3.48 9.81
CA GLY A 32 -1.10 3.08 11.12
C GLY A 32 -1.54 1.68 11.58
N LEU A 33 -2.04 0.82 10.68
CA LEU A 33 -2.57 -0.51 10.99
C LEU A 33 -1.49 -1.59 10.95
N SER A 34 -0.32 -1.35 11.56
CA SER A 34 0.83 -2.28 11.53
C SER A 34 0.49 -3.68 12.03
N ASP A 35 -0.42 -3.80 13.02
CA ASP A 35 -0.75 -5.06 13.66
C ASP A 35 -1.80 -5.88 12.88
N GLN A 36 -2.60 -5.22 12.04
CA GLN A 36 -3.70 -5.84 11.30
C GLN A 36 -3.44 -5.97 9.80
N VAL A 37 -2.41 -5.31 9.26
CA VAL A 37 -2.11 -5.30 7.82
C VAL A 37 -1.88 -6.71 7.25
N GLY A 38 -1.21 -7.58 8.00
CA GLY A 38 -0.94 -8.96 7.60
C GLY A 38 -2.22 -9.75 7.35
N ASP A 39 -3.16 -9.69 8.29
CA ASP A 39 -4.46 -10.36 8.19
C ASP A 39 -5.29 -9.82 7.02
N ILE A 40 -5.38 -8.48 6.89
CA ILE A 40 -6.13 -7.82 5.82
C ILE A 40 -5.61 -8.28 4.45
N MET A 41 -4.29 -8.24 4.25
CA MET A 41 -3.67 -8.67 3.00
C MET A 41 -3.87 -10.16 2.75
N MET A 42 -3.70 -11.01 3.77
CA MET A 42 -3.85 -12.47 3.66
C MET A 42 -5.26 -12.84 3.19
N TYR A 43 -6.30 -12.34 3.84
CA TYR A 43 -7.68 -12.64 3.44
C TYR A 43 -8.00 -12.12 2.05
N ALA A 44 -7.58 -10.91 1.71
CA ALA A 44 -7.82 -10.34 0.38
C ALA A 44 -7.13 -11.14 -0.74
N ILE A 45 -5.88 -11.57 -0.52
CA ILE A 45 -5.12 -12.38 -1.48
C ILE A 45 -5.77 -13.77 -1.63
N LEU A 46 -6.13 -14.43 -0.53
CA LEU A 46 -6.78 -15.75 -0.58
C LEU A 46 -8.08 -15.70 -1.38
N MET A 47 -8.91 -14.68 -1.16
CA MET A 47 -10.15 -14.48 -1.90
C MET A 47 -9.92 -14.20 -3.39
N ALA A 48 -8.86 -13.48 -3.74
CA ALA A 48 -8.55 -13.11 -5.11
C ALA A 48 -7.83 -14.22 -5.91
N THR A 49 -7.14 -15.14 -5.26
CA THR A 49 -6.31 -16.17 -5.90
C THR A 49 -7.06 -17.00 -6.97
N PRO A 50 -8.30 -17.47 -6.77
CA PRO A 50 -9.01 -18.25 -7.80
C PRO A 50 -9.23 -17.48 -9.09
N PHE A 51 -9.29 -16.16 -9.03
CA PHE A 51 -9.55 -15.31 -10.20
C PHE A 51 -8.37 -15.24 -11.17
N PHE A 52 -7.13 -15.57 -10.75
CA PHE A 52 -6.01 -15.71 -11.70
C PHE A 52 -6.31 -16.79 -12.74
N VAL A 53 -6.81 -17.95 -12.31
CA VAL A 53 -7.18 -19.04 -13.21
C VAL A 53 -8.39 -18.65 -14.05
N PHE A 54 -9.40 -18.05 -13.43
CA PHE A 54 -10.61 -17.60 -14.10
C PHE A 54 -10.32 -16.60 -15.23
N PHE A 55 -9.52 -15.56 -14.96
CA PHE A 55 -9.18 -14.56 -15.99
C PHE A 55 -8.17 -15.08 -17.01
N GLY A 56 -7.29 -16.01 -16.64
CA GLY A 56 -6.50 -16.76 -17.60
C GLY A 56 -7.40 -17.48 -18.61
N TRP A 57 -8.36 -18.27 -18.12
CA TRP A 57 -9.29 -19.03 -18.95
C TRP A 57 -10.22 -18.14 -19.80
N ILE A 58 -10.79 -17.07 -19.23
CA ILE A 58 -11.69 -16.19 -20.00
C ILE A 58 -10.91 -15.42 -21.08
N SER A 59 -9.64 -15.10 -20.84
CA SER A 59 -8.79 -14.41 -21.79
C SER A 59 -8.55 -15.21 -23.09
N ASP A 60 -8.57 -16.53 -22.99
CA ASP A 60 -8.47 -17.42 -24.16
C ASP A 60 -9.69 -17.31 -25.09
N LYS A 61 -10.84 -16.92 -24.55
CA LYS A 61 -12.11 -16.79 -25.30
C LYS A 61 -12.36 -15.40 -25.88
N ILE A 62 -12.07 -14.35 -25.10
CA ILE A 62 -12.42 -12.97 -25.49
C ILE A 62 -11.22 -12.17 -26.03
N GLY A 63 -10.03 -12.76 -25.96
CA GLY A 63 -8.79 -12.11 -26.38
C GLY A 63 -8.05 -11.40 -25.26
N ARG A 64 -6.78 -11.75 -25.10
CA ARG A 64 -5.93 -11.34 -23.97
C ARG A 64 -5.70 -9.83 -23.89
N LYS A 65 -5.37 -9.22 -25.03
CA LYS A 65 -5.05 -7.80 -25.14
C LYS A 65 -6.17 -6.91 -24.59
N TRP A 66 -7.41 -7.16 -25.00
CA TRP A 66 -8.54 -6.31 -24.63
C TRP A 66 -8.90 -6.45 -23.15
N LEU A 67 -8.80 -7.67 -22.62
CA LEU A 67 -9.03 -7.92 -21.20
C LEU A 67 -8.01 -7.17 -20.33
N MET A 68 -6.72 -7.27 -20.68
CA MET A 68 -5.64 -6.60 -19.96
C MET A 68 -5.79 -5.06 -20.01
N LEU A 69 -6.04 -4.50 -21.19
CA LEU A 69 -6.24 -3.05 -21.34
C LEU A 69 -7.46 -2.53 -20.54
N ALA A 70 -8.57 -3.28 -20.60
CA ALA A 70 -9.75 -2.94 -19.79
C ALA A 70 -9.44 -3.00 -18.29
N GLY A 71 -8.73 -4.03 -17.83
CA GLY A 71 -8.30 -4.16 -16.44
C GLY A 71 -7.42 -3.01 -15.98
N ILE A 72 -6.42 -2.60 -16.78
CA ILE A 72 -5.56 -1.45 -16.48
C ILE A 72 -6.38 -0.17 -16.40
N LEU A 73 -7.25 0.10 -17.38
CA LEU A 73 -8.09 1.30 -17.39
C LEU A 73 -9.00 1.39 -16.17
N ILE A 74 -9.66 0.27 -15.82
CA ILE A 74 -10.53 0.21 -14.63
C ILE A 74 -9.68 0.44 -13.36
N ALA A 75 -8.49 -0.16 -13.25
CA ALA A 75 -7.61 0.02 -12.11
C ALA A 75 -7.20 1.49 -11.93
N VAL A 76 -6.77 2.16 -13.00
CA VAL A 76 -6.41 3.58 -13.00
C VAL A 76 -7.54 4.46 -12.46
N VAL A 77 -8.77 4.23 -12.92
CA VAL A 77 -9.94 4.99 -12.46
C VAL A 77 -10.31 4.65 -11.02
N ALA A 78 -10.19 3.36 -10.63
CA ALA A 78 -10.61 2.87 -9.33
C ALA A 78 -9.62 3.17 -8.19
N TYR A 79 -8.34 3.40 -8.46
CA TYR A 79 -7.34 3.57 -7.38
C TYR A 79 -7.68 4.71 -6.43
N ARG A 80 -7.93 5.91 -6.93
CA ARG A 80 -8.20 7.06 -6.04
C ARG A 80 -9.42 6.88 -5.16
N PRO A 81 -10.61 6.48 -5.67
CA PRO A 81 -11.77 6.24 -4.81
C PRO A 81 -11.54 5.10 -3.81
N ILE A 82 -10.86 4.01 -4.19
CA ILE A 82 -10.59 2.89 -3.28
C ILE A 82 -9.66 3.33 -2.14
N TYR A 83 -8.51 3.93 -2.46
CA TYR A 83 -7.56 4.40 -1.44
C TYR A 83 -8.15 5.50 -0.55
N ARG A 84 -9.03 6.34 -1.11
CA ARG A 84 -9.76 7.34 -0.34
C ARG A 84 -10.70 6.65 0.66
N ALA A 85 -11.49 5.68 0.23
CA ALA A 85 -12.38 4.92 1.11
C ALA A 85 -11.58 4.19 2.22
N MET A 86 -10.43 3.57 1.86
CA MET A 86 -9.53 2.96 2.86
C MET A 86 -9.07 3.98 3.90
N TYR A 87 -8.61 5.15 3.48
CA TYR A 87 -8.14 6.20 4.39
C TYR A 87 -9.24 6.76 5.28
N GLU A 88 -10.46 6.94 4.73
CA GLU A 88 -11.62 7.44 5.48
C GLU A 88 -12.08 6.45 6.57
N THR A 89 -11.92 5.14 6.35
CA THR A 89 -12.23 4.09 7.35
C THR A 89 -11.40 4.24 8.64
N THR A 90 -10.17 4.75 8.56
CA THR A 90 -9.28 4.96 9.71
C THR A 90 -9.21 6.40 10.16
N SER A 91 -9.99 7.30 9.56
CA SER A 91 -9.96 8.71 9.91
C SER A 91 -10.56 8.95 11.31
N ILE A 92 -9.73 9.41 12.24
CA ILE A 92 -10.13 9.78 13.60
C ILE A 92 -11.25 10.81 13.59
N LYS A 93 -11.33 11.66 12.55
CA LYS A 93 -12.37 12.68 12.42
C LYS A 93 -13.78 12.09 12.29
N ASN A 94 -13.88 10.87 11.80
CA ASN A 94 -15.14 10.16 11.57
C ASN A 94 -15.54 9.27 12.76
N LYS A 95 -14.73 9.24 13.83
CA LYS A 95 -14.92 8.38 15.00
C LYS A 95 -15.22 9.22 16.24
N THR A 96 -16.13 8.75 17.08
CA THR A 96 -16.47 9.42 18.35
C THR A 96 -15.57 8.89 19.46
N GLU A 97 -14.75 9.76 20.03
CA GLU A 97 -13.83 9.43 21.14
C GLU A 97 -14.60 9.23 22.46
N ILE A 98 -14.19 8.25 23.26
CA ILE A 98 -14.63 8.05 24.63
C ILE A 98 -13.61 8.75 25.53
N GLU A 99 -13.85 10.03 25.85
CA GLU A 99 -12.91 10.87 26.63
C GLU A 99 -12.51 10.24 27.97
N ALA A 100 -13.44 9.55 28.65
CA ALA A 100 -13.18 8.87 29.92
C ALA A 100 -12.14 7.73 29.84
N LYS A 101 -11.82 7.25 28.63
CA LYS A 101 -10.86 6.18 28.38
C LYS A 101 -9.57 6.65 27.71
N THR A 102 -9.42 7.96 27.54
CA THR A 102 -8.18 8.52 27.03
C THR A 102 -7.12 8.47 28.11
N VAL A 103 -6.04 7.72 27.86
CA VAL A 103 -4.93 7.52 28.80
C VAL A 103 -3.67 8.15 28.22
N VAL A 104 -3.01 8.98 29.01
CA VAL A 104 -1.69 9.53 28.70
C VAL A 104 -0.70 9.00 29.72
N LEU A 105 0.28 8.24 29.26
CA LEU A 105 1.37 7.68 30.07
C LEU A 105 2.69 8.34 29.67
N ALA A 106 3.45 8.79 30.65
CA ALA A 106 4.82 9.25 30.46
C ALA A 106 5.78 8.26 31.15
N GLU A 107 6.66 7.67 30.40
CA GLU A 107 7.65 6.71 30.89
C GLU A 107 9.03 7.09 30.39
N THR A 108 10.06 6.78 31.18
CA THR A 108 11.45 6.86 30.74
C THR A 108 11.92 5.46 30.41
N LYS A 109 12.41 5.24 29.19
CA LYS A 109 12.90 3.92 28.74
C LYS A 109 14.36 4.04 28.31
N GLU A 110 15.12 3.00 28.63
CA GLU A 110 16.50 2.85 28.16
C GLU A 110 16.47 2.42 26.67
N ASN A 111 17.19 3.13 25.82
CA ASN A 111 17.31 2.81 24.40
C ASN A 111 18.46 1.81 24.15
N LYS A 112 18.60 1.34 22.89
CA LYS A 112 19.65 0.41 22.47
C LYS A 112 21.09 0.91 22.73
N ALA A 113 21.27 2.22 22.86
CA ALA A 113 22.56 2.87 23.14
C ALA A 113 22.77 3.15 24.65
N LYS A 114 21.92 2.55 25.53
CA LYS A 114 21.94 2.77 27.00
C LYS A 114 21.72 4.23 27.41
N ALA A 115 21.11 5.04 26.53
CA ALA A 115 20.66 6.38 26.86
C ALA A 115 19.18 6.33 27.27
N LEU A 116 18.77 7.25 28.16
CA LEU A 116 17.38 7.35 28.61
C LEU A 116 16.58 8.19 27.61
N ASP A 117 15.46 7.65 27.13
CA ASP A 117 14.51 8.35 26.27
C ASP A 117 13.23 8.62 27.06
N SER A 118 12.65 9.81 26.89
CA SER A 118 11.31 10.10 27.41
C SER A 118 10.27 9.65 26.40
N VAL A 119 9.40 8.72 26.81
CA VAL A 119 8.35 8.14 25.99
C VAL A 119 6.98 8.60 26.50
N TYR A 120 6.27 9.33 25.67
CA TYR A 120 4.89 9.74 25.93
C TYR A 120 3.95 8.90 25.09
N THR A 121 3.11 8.12 25.72
CA THR A 121 2.11 7.28 25.06
C THR A 121 0.72 7.86 25.31
N THR A 122 0.03 8.24 24.25
CA THR A 122 -1.39 8.64 24.31
C THR A 122 -2.22 7.54 23.65
N THR A 123 -3.15 6.96 24.39
CA THR A 123 -4.09 5.95 23.89
C THR A 123 -5.50 6.53 23.94
N LYS A 124 -6.23 6.42 22.83
CA LYS A 124 -7.62 6.83 22.70
C LYS A 124 -8.47 5.63 22.31
N GLU A 125 -9.62 5.48 22.93
CA GLU A 125 -10.63 4.49 22.56
C GLU A 125 -11.84 5.19 21.93
N PHE A 126 -12.43 4.55 20.93
CA PHE A 126 -13.59 5.06 20.22
C PHE A 126 -14.83 4.21 20.50
N THR A 127 -16.03 4.79 20.33
CA THR A 127 -17.32 4.14 20.58
C THR A 127 -17.55 2.92 19.69
N ASP A 128 -16.89 2.84 18.54
CA ASP A 128 -16.95 1.72 17.61
C ASP A 128 -16.00 0.55 17.95
N GLY A 129 -15.25 0.66 19.07
CA GLY A 129 -14.27 -0.31 19.52
C GLY A 129 -12.89 -0.18 18.88
N ALA A 130 -12.67 0.82 18.02
CA ALA A 130 -11.35 1.13 17.51
C ALA A 130 -10.48 1.77 18.60
N THR A 131 -9.15 1.57 18.49
CA THR A 131 -8.17 2.21 19.40
C THR A 131 -7.08 2.90 18.59
N TRP A 132 -6.66 4.06 19.06
CA TRP A 132 -5.56 4.82 18.47
C TRP A 132 -4.49 5.09 19.51
N LYS A 133 -3.25 4.85 19.16
CA LYS A 133 -2.11 5.00 20.03
C LYS A 133 -1.05 5.86 19.36
N GLU A 134 -0.66 6.93 20.01
CA GLU A 134 0.48 7.77 19.61
C GLU A 134 1.60 7.60 20.63
N VAL A 135 2.77 7.22 20.16
CA VAL A 135 3.98 7.13 20.97
C VAL A 135 4.94 8.20 20.48
N LYS A 136 5.23 9.18 21.34
CA LYS A 136 6.24 10.23 21.13
C LYS A 136 7.46 9.88 21.94
N THR A 137 8.57 9.60 21.26
CA THR A 137 9.86 9.33 21.90
C THR A 137 10.76 10.52 21.71
N VAL A 138 11.15 11.15 22.82
CA VAL A 138 12.12 12.23 22.85
C VAL A 138 13.47 11.64 23.23
N THR A 139 14.42 11.64 22.29
CA THR A 139 15.78 11.14 22.56
C THR A 139 16.50 12.10 23.50
N LEU A 140 17.00 11.58 24.62
CA LEU A 140 17.79 12.34 25.58
C LEU A 140 19.28 12.03 25.41
N GLU A 141 20.12 13.05 25.52
CA GLU A 141 21.57 12.94 25.57
C GLU A 141 22.04 13.67 26.83
N ASN A 142 22.67 12.94 27.77
CA ASN A 142 23.05 13.46 29.08
C ASN A 142 21.88 14.11 29.88
N GLY A 143 20.66 13.56 29.75
CA GLY A 143 19.48 14.06 30.43
C GLY A 143 18.80 15.30 29.79
N VAL A 144 19.34 15.77 28.65
CA VAL A 144 18.78 16.90 27.89
C VAL A 144 18.26 16.39 26.55
N ALA A 145 17.15 16.95 26.07
CA ALA A 145 16.60 16.56 24.77
C ALA A 145 17.61 16.83 23.66
N LYS A 146 17.92 15.79 22.88
CA LYS A 146 18.81 15.90 21.72
C LYS A 146 18.17 16.80 20.67
N ILE A 147 18.89 17.83 20.24
CA ILE A 147 18.42 18.78 19.21
C ILE A 147 18.75 18.21 17.84
N GLY A 148 17.77 18.22 16.93
CA GLY A 148 17.94 17.86 15.53
C GLY A 148 18.56 18.98 14.70
N ASP A 149 18.80 18.72 13.42
CA ASP A 149 19.39 19.67 12.48
C ASP A 149 18.51 20.92 12.24
N ASP A 150 17.24 20.84 12.60
CA ASP A 150 16.25 21.92 12.54
C ASP A 150 16.18 22.80 13.81
N GLY A 151 17.07 22.58 14.78
CA GLY A 151 17.13 23.31 16.06
C GLY A 151 16.02 22.94 17.04
N LYS A 152 15.22 21.89 16.78
CA LYS A 152 14.16 21.40 17.66
C LYS A 152 14.53 20.07 18.31
N PRO A 153 13.92 19.70 19.44
CA PRO A 153 14.10 18.39 20.03
C PRO A 153 13.81 17.28 19.01
N LYS A 154 14.70 16.29 18.91
CA LYS A 154 14.47 15.12 18.06
C LYS A 154 13.39 14.25 18.67
N VAL A 155 12.20 14.33 18.09
CA VAL A 155 11.00 13.59 18.52
C VAL A 155 10.61 12.58 17.42
N GLU A 156 10.64 11.31 17.77
CA GLU A 156 10.07 10.28 16.93
C GLU A 156 8.60 10.07 17.30
N VAL A 157 7.70 10.19 16.32
CA VAL A 157 6.26 10.00 16.52
C VAL A 157 5.83 8.75 15.77
N LYS A 158 5.43 7.71 16.50
CA LYS A 158 4.82 6.51 15.95
C LYS A 158 3.33 6.51 16.25
N LYS A 159 2.52 6.44 15.22
CA LYS A 159 1.06 6.32 15.32
C LYS A 159 0.65 4.91 14.94
N THR A 160 -0.15 4.27 15.79
CA THR A 160 -0.69 2.93 15.54
C THR A 160 -2.19 2.99 15.78
N MET A 161 -2.93 2.35 14.92
CA MET A 161 -4.39 2.22 15.02
C MET A 161 -4.76 0.74 14.96
N VAL A 162 -5.77 0.36 15.72
CA VAL A 162 -6.44 -0.93 15.63
C VAL A 162 -7.91 -0.63 15.34
N VAL A 163 -8.40 -1.09 14.22
CA VAL A 163 -9.82 -0.91 13.84
C VAL A 163 -10.66 -2.09 14.33
N ASN A 164 -11.96 -1.85 14.46
CA ASN A 164 -12.93 -2.89 14.79
C ASN A 164 -13.07 -3.92 13.66
N GLU A 165 -13.72 -5.05 13.93
CA GLU A 165 -13.88 -6.14 12.94
C GLU A 165 -14.67 -5.71 11.69
N SER A 166 -15.65 -4.81 11.81
CA SER A 166 -16.42 -4.31 10.67
C SER A 166 -15.56 -3.50 9.71
N ASP A 167 -14.77 -2.58 10.26
CA ASP A 167 -13.83 -1.75 9.48
C ASP A 167 -12.72 -2.61 8.88
N LYS A 168 -12.21 -3.62 9.63
CA LYS A 168 -11.24 -4.59 9.13
C LYS A 168 -11.76 -5.32 7.90
N TRP A 169 -12.98 -5.84 7.93
CA TRP A 169 -13.59 -6.50 6.77
C TRP A 169 -13.86 -5.55 5.62
N THR A 170 -14.22 -4.29 5.90
CA THR A 170 -14.33 -3.24 4.87
C THR A 170 -12.99 -3.05 4.16
N LEU A 171 -11.88 -2.99 4.89
CA LEU A 171 -10.55 -2.91 4.32
C LEU A 171 -10.16 -4.16 3.54
N VAL A 172 -10.51 -5.36 4.02
CA VAL A 172 -10.30 -6.62 3.28
C VAL A 172 -11.00 -6.56 1.92
N TRP A 173 -12.26 -6.11 1.86
CA TRP A 173 -12.99 -5.98 0.60
C TRP A 173 -12.39 -4.93 -0.33
N LEU A 174 -11.95 -3.78 0.18
CA LEU A 174 -11.33 -2.73 -0.63
C LEU A 174 -9.98 -3.19 -1.22
N VAL A 175 -9.19 -3.93 -0.45
CA VAL A 175 -7.95 -4.55 -0.93
C VAL A 175 -8.24 -5.69 -1.90
N PHE A 176 -9.25 -6.53 -1.60
CA PHE A 176 -9.69 -7.59 -2.51
C PHE A 176 -10.03 -7.05 -3.90
N ILE A 177 -10.80 -5.95 -3.99
CA ILE A 177 -11.14 -5.32 -5.29
C ILE A 177 -9.88 -4.92 -6.05
N GLN A 178 -8.87 -4.38 -5.37
CA GLN A 178 -7.59 -4.02 -6.01
C GLN A 178 -6.87 -5.27 -6.54
N ILE A 179 -6.77 -6.33 -5.72
CA ILE A 179 -6.12 -7.57 -6.13
C ILE A 179 -6.93 -8.29 -7.21
N PHE A 180 -8.25 -8.20 -7.17
CA PHE A 180 -9.11 -8.70 -8.24
C PHE A 180 -8.77 -8.02 -9.58
N LEU A 181 -8.60 -6.70 -9.61
CA LEU A 181 -8.15 -5.99 -10.82
C LEU A 181 -6.74 -6.42 -11.25
N VAL A 182 -5.86 -6.72 -10.29
CA VAL A 182 -4.56 -7.33 -10.59
C VAL A 182 -4.75 -8.67 -11.33
N THR A 183 -5.68 -9.53 -10.88
CA THR A 183 -5.90 -10.84 -11.53
C THR A 183 -6.41 -10.72 -12.97
N VAL A 184 -7.25 -9.70 -13.25
CA VAL A 184 -7.73 -9.39 -14.62
C VAL A 184 -6.56 -9.10 -15.56
N VAL A 185 -5.58 -8.35 -15.08
CA VAL A 185 -4.43 -7.92 -15.90
C VAL A 185 -3.34 -8.98 -15.93
N TYR A 186 -3.00 -9.54 -14.77
CA TYR A 186 -1.86 -10.44 -14.63
C TYR A 186 -2.16 -11.87 -15.09
N GLY A 187 -3.39 -12.36 -14.92
CA GLY A 187 -3.78 -13.72 -15.33
C GLY A 187 -3.41 -14.05 -16.78
N PRO A 188 -3.75 -13.22 -17.76
CA PRO A 188 -3.41 -13.44 -19.17
C PRO A 188 -1.97 -13.04 -19.56
N THR A 189 -1.22 -12.32 -18.71
CA THR A 189 0.06 -11.69 -19.09
C THR A 189 1.10 -12.68 -19.62
N ALA A 190 1.30 -13.81 -18.95
CA ALA A 190 2.32 -14.78 -19.32
C ALA A 190 2.05 -15.36 -20.71
N ALA A 191 0.80 -15.76 -20.94
CA ALA A 191 0.37 -16.31 -22.21
C ALA A 191 0.40 -15.26 -23.34
N PHE A 192 -0.01 -14.03 -23.06
CA PHE A 192 0.10 -12.91 -24.01
C PHE A 192 1.55 -12.68 -24.47
N LEU A 193 2.51 -12.67 -23.55
CA LEU A 193 3.91 -12.50 -23.88
C LEU A 193 4.48 -13.66 -24.68
N VAL A 194 4.08 -14.89 -24.35
CA VAL A 194 4.50 -16.08 -25.11
C VAL A 194 4.00 -16.05 -26.56
N GLU A 195 2.79 -15.57 -26.79
CA GLU A 195 2.21 -15.46 -28.13
C GLU A 195 2.78 -14.31 -28.97
N LEU A 196 3.26 -13.26 -28.31
CA LEU A 196 3.78 -12.07 -28.99
C LEU A 196 5.11 -12.33 -29.70
N PHE A 197 5.89 -13.32 -29.27
CA PHE A 197 7.24 -13.54 -29.80
C PHE A 197 7.40 -14.89 -30.49
N PRO A 198 8.15 -14.94 -31.65
CA PRO A 198 8.49 -16.19 -32.33
C PRO A 198 9.25 -17.16 -31.42
N ALA A 199 9.03 -18.46 -31.59
CA ALA A 199 9.59 -19.50 -30.73
C ALA A 199 11.11 -19.41 -30.53
N LYS A 200 11.87 -19.06 -31.59
CA LYS A 200 13.35 -18.99 -31.56
C LYS A 200 13.92 -17.95 -30.59
N ILE A 201 13.21 -16.85 -30.35
CA ILE A 201 13.70 -15.73 -29.54
C ILE A 201 12.77 -15.44 -28.35
N ARG A 202 11.71 -16.24 -28.16
CA ARG A 202 10.62 -16.01 -27.24
C ARG A 202 11.09 -15.73 -25.81
N TYR A 203 11.92 -16.59 -25.26
CA TYR A 203 12.38 -16.48 -23.88
C TYR A 203 13.10 -15.15 -23.61
N THR A 204 14.11 -14.83 -24.42
CA THR A 204 14.89 -13.59 -24.27
C THR A 204 14.04 -12.34 -24.52
N SER A 205 13.18 -12.38 -25.54
CA SER A 205 12.37 -11.23 -25.94
C SER A 205 11.24 -10.92 -24.97
N MET A 206 10.69 -11.92 -24.28
CA MET A 206 9.67 -11.70 -23.25
C MET A 206 10.27 -11.38 -21.88
N SER A 207 11.44 -11.94 -21.56
CA SER A 207 12.09 -11.75 -20.28
C SER A 207 12.47 -10.29 -20.01
N LEU A 208 13.06 -9.61 -20.99
CA LEU A 208 13.48 -8.22 -20.86
C LEU A 208 12.34 -7.26 -20.53
N PRO A 209 11.24 -7.17 -21.32
CA PRO A 209 10.13 -6.29 -20.98
C PRO A 209 9.46 -6.67 -19.65
N TYR A 210 9.37 -7.97 -19.34
CA TYR A 210 8.78 -8.43 -18.10
C TYR A 210 9.57 -7.97 -16.86
N HIS A 211 10.89 -8.13 -16.87
CA HIS A 211 11.74 -7.73 -15.74
C HIS A 211 11.86 -6.22 -15.61
N ILE A 212 11.96 -5.47 -16.69
CA ILE A 212 11.99 -4.01 -16.65
C ILE A 212 10.64 -3.45 -16.21
N GLY A 213 9.53 -3.93 -16.78
CA GLY A 213 8.19 -3.47 -16.45
C GLY A 213 7.83 -3.72 -14.99
N ASN A 214 8.05 -4.96 -14.51
CA ASN A 214 7.77 -5.29 -13.12
C ASN A 214 8.84 -4.75 -12.16
N GLY A 215 10.14 -4.90 -12.47
CA GLY A 215 11.22 -4.55 -11.55
C GLY A 215 11.43 -3.04 -11.42
N VAL A 216 11.48 -2.31 -12.54
CA VAL A 216 11.73 -0.87 -12.52
C VAL A 216 10.43 -0.10 -12.30
N PHE A 217 9.49 -0.18 -13.23
CA PHE A 217 8.25 0.62 -13.12
C PHE A 217 7.35 0.16 -11.98
N GLY A 218 7.13 -1.14 -11.84
CA GLY A 218 6.35 -1.71 -10.75
C GLY A 218 7.07 -1.62 -9.40
N GLY A 219 8.31 -2.10 -9.31
CA GLY A 219 9.06 -2.18 -8.06
C GLY A 219 9.32 -0.83 -7.40
N LEU A 220 9.41 0.25 -8.18
CA LEU A 220 9.55 1.61 -7.65
C LEU A 220 8.22 2.22 -7.14
N VAL A 221 7.06 1.62 -7.40
CA VAL A 221 5.75 2.16 -6.96
C VAL A 221 5.72 2.46 -5.47
N PRO A 222 6.03 1.53 -4.55
CA PRO A 222 5.93 1.83 -3.12
C PRO A 222 6.87 2.97 -2.69
N PHE A 223 8.06 3.02 -3.25
CA PHE A 223 9.05 4.04 -2.94
C PHE A 223 8.62 5.42 -3.46
N ILE A 224 8.35 5.55 -4.76
CA ILE A 224 8.01 6.83 -5.40
C ILE A 224 6.67 7.35 -4.85
N ALA A 225 5.67 6.48 -4.69
CA ALA A 225 4.37 6.89 -4.17
C ALA A 225 4.47 7.38 -2.72
N THR A 226 5.26 6.71 -1.88
CA THR A 226 5.50 7.16 -0.50
C THR A 226 6.29 8.49 -0.48
N LEU A 227 7.28 8.63 -1.35
CA LEU A 227 8.07 9.86 -1.48
C LEU A 227 7.18 11.05 -1.89
N ILE A 228 6.33 10.88 -2.91
CA ILE A 228 5.40 11.94 -3.35
C ILE A 228 4.44 12.32 -2.21
N ALA A 229 3.94 11.33 -1.46
CA ALA A 229 3.04 11.58 -0.33
C ALA A 229 3.73 12.28 0.85
N SER A 230 5.06 12.22 0.96
CA SER A 230 5.83 12.86 2.04
C SER A 230 6.19 14.32 1.79
N PHE A 231 6.04 14.83 0.57
CA PHE A 231 6.32 16.23 0.29
C PHE A 231 5.36 17.17 1.04
N SER A 232 5.90 18.32 1.47
CA SER A 232 5.12 19.35 2.16
C SER A 232 3.94 19.81 1.28
N GLY A 233 2.73 19.85 1.87
CA GLY A 233 1.49 20.23 1.17
C GLY A 233 0.84 19.11 0.35
N SER A 234 1.45 17.92 0.26
CA SER A 234 0.82 16.78 -0.39
C SER A 234 -0.24 16.12 0.50
N THR A 235 -1.21 15.46 -0.14
CA THR A 235 -2.19 14.62 0.57
C THR A 235 -1.68 13.18 0.63
N PRO A 236 -2.17 12.34 1.57
CA PRO A 236 -1.83 10.92 1.60
C PRO A 236 -2.09 10.16 0.29
N LEU A 237 -3.02 10.68 -0.53
CA LEU A 237 -3.38 10.12 -1.84
C LEU A 237 -2.52 10.63 -3.00
N SER A 238 -1.63 11.61 -2.77
CA SER A 238 -0.80 12.20 -3.83
C SER A 238 0.15 11.18 -4.46
N GLY A 239 0.59 10.18 -3.70
CA GLY A 239 1.43 9.09 -4.20
C GLY A 239 0.81 8.27 -5.34
N LEU A 240 -0.53 8.24 -5.44
CA LEU A 240 -1.22 7.50 -6.50
C LEU A 240 -1.06 8.12 -7.90
N TRP A 241 -0.57 9.36 -8.00
CA TRP A 241 -0.32 9.95 -9.32
C TRP A 241 0.77 9.24 -10.11
N TYR A 242 1.75 8.64 -9.42
CA TYR A 242 2.77 7.84 -10.10
C TYR A 242 2.19 6.60 -10.79
N PRO A 243 1.52 5.68 -10.08
CA PRO A 243 0.94 4.51 -10.73
C PRO A 243 -0.15 4.85 -11.74
N ILE A 244 -0.92 5.90 -11.54
CA ILE A 244 -1.95 6.35 -12.50
C ILE A 244 -1.31 6.88 -13.78
N GLY A 245 -0.20 7.63 -13.68
CA GLY A 245 0.47 8.22 -14.84
C GLY A 245 1.32 7.22 -15.63
N VAL A 246 1.77 6.12 -14.99
CA VAL A 246 2.59 5.08 -15.64
C VAL A 246 1.71 3.99 -16.26
N ALA A 247 0.58 3.65 -15.65
CA ALA A 247 -0.36 2.64 -16.14
C ALA A 247 -1.16 3.12 -17.35
#